data_8d78f3a8f39d940f1fb821c1c273a5f6
#
_entry.id   8d78f3a8f39d940f1fb821c1c273a5f6
#
_cell.length_a   1.000
_cell.length_b   1.000
_cell.length_c   1.000
_cell.angle_alpha   90.00
_cell.angle_beta   90.00
_cell.angle_gamma   90.00
#
_symmetry.space_group_name_H-M   'P 1'
#
loop_
_entity.id
_entity.type
_entity.pdbx_description
1 polymer ?
#
loop_
_entity_poly.entity_id
_entity_poly.type
_entity_poly.pdbx_seq_one_letter_code
_entity_poly.pdbx_strand_id
1 'polypeptide(L)'
;MPPAPRAGAVRVAEVTAETGLDDLPELPLHLAGEPGAVALQLRTTVRRVAVGAGLARKPELLAAVRALPGLPGLATSPAGGTFVIGGPGWMGLCAVGVPPPERGMPLDWMNDSLGSWFRSALSGFGVDALRGRVEGGWCPGFSDVAVGGRKLIGLGYRVTRDWVVMRGMMAVTPIAEEDMDLLVACHRLIGVEVVPDANTSLAEAARLPGLGVPAVIDRWRDVRTAAG
;
A
#
# COMPACT_ATOMS: atom_id res chain seq x y z
N MET A 1 -12.83 -7.98 30.90
CA MET A 1 -12.16 -7.34 29.77
C MET A 1 -13.18 -6.46 29.05
N PRO A 2 -12.92 -5.18 28.79
CA PRO A 2 -13.78 -4.41 27.92
C PRO A 2 -13.79 -5.04 26.52
N PRO A 3 -14.90 -5.00 25.76
CA PRO A 3 -14.94 -5.52 24.40
C PRO A 3 -13.92 -4.79 23.55
N ALA A 4 -13.26 -5.54 22.68
CA ALA A 4 -12.31 -4.94 21.74
C ALA A 4 -13.03 -3.83 20.95
N PRO A 5 -12.41 -2.68 20.78
CA PRO A 5 -13.02 -1.57 20.10
C PRO A 5 -13.37 -1.96 18.64
N ARG A 6 -14.56 -1.64 18.18
CA ARG A 6 -15.04 -1.95 16.82
C ARG A 6 -14.13 -1.27 15.78
N ALA A 7 -13.72 -2.01 14.75
CA ALA A 7 -13.00 -1.44 13.62
C ALA A 7 -13.84 -0.35 12.95
N GLY A 8 -13.21 0.72 12.50
CA GLY A 8 -13.88 1.79 11.78
C GLY A 8 -14.43 1.30 10.44
N ALA A 9 -15.57 1.84 10.01
CA ALA A 9 -16.12 1.55 8.69
C ALA A 9 -15.17 2.09 7.61
N VAL A 10 -14.70 1.21 6.71
CA VAL A 10 -13.90 1.61 5.54
C VAL A 10 -14.86 1.86 4.39
N ARG A 11 -14.82 3.08 3.84
CA ARG A 11 -15.55 3.46 2.63
C ARG A 11 -14.57 3.62 1.48
N VAL A 12 -14.79 2.90 0.40
CA VAL A 12 -14.01 3.08 -0.82
C VAL A 12 -14.50 4.36 -1.50
N ALA A 13 -13.63 5.37 -1.55
CA ALA A 13 -13.90 6.60 -2.29
C ALA A 13 -13.67 6.38 -3.79
N GLU A 14 -14.22 7.28 -4.60
CA GLU A 14 -14.19 7.20 -6.04
C GLU A 14 -12.77 6.98 -6.59
N VAL A 15 -12.68 6.09 -7.58
CA VAL A 15 -11.43 5.74 -8.25
C VAL A 15 -11.14 6.79 -9.31
N THR A 16 -10.06 7.54 -9.15
CA THR A 16 -9.58 8.43 -10.20
C THR A 16 -8.63 7.68 -11.13
N ALA A 17 -8.81 7.85 -12.43
CA ALA A 17 -7.91 7.35 -13.46
C ALA A 17 -6.52 8.02 -13.35
N GLU A 18 -5.50 7.25 -13.70
CA GLU A 18 -4.12 7.66 -14.00
C GLU A 18 -3.59 8.92 -13.33
N THR A 19 -3.25 8.84 -12.06
CA THR A 19 -2.40 9.85 -11.43
C THR A 19 -1.05 9.25 -11.11
N GLY A 20 0.03 9.97 -11.44
CA GLY A 20 1.38 9.62 -11.02
C GLY A 20 1.47 9.50 -9.48
N LEU A 21 2.49 8.83 -8.98
CA LEU A 21 2.71 8.68 -7.52
C LEU A 21 2.85 10.04 -6.80
N ASP A 22 3.24 11.10 -7.54
CA ASP A 22 3.35 12.47 -7.02
C ASP A 22 2.04 13.25 -7.06
N ASP A 23 1.17 12.96 -8.03
CA ASP A 23 -0.10 13.63 -8.24
C ASP A 23 -1.20 12.99 -7.38
N LEU A 24 -0.89 12.77 -6.11
CA LEU A 24 -1.95 12.39 -5.19
C LEU A 24 -2.79 13.64 -4.95
N PRO A 25 -4.02 13.70 -5.48
CA PRO A 25 -4.94 14.73 -5.07
C PRO A 25 -4.95 14.71 -3.55
N GLU A 26 -4.98 15.87 -2.94
CA GLU A 26 -5.31 15.97 -1.51
C GLU A 26 -6.50 15.04 -1.33
N LEU A 27 -6.27 13.95 -0.59
CA LEU A 27 -7.40 13.07 -0.27
C LEU A 27 -8.46 13.98 0.29
N PRO A 28 -9.67 13.88 -0.23
CA PRO A 28 -10.73 14.74 0.26
C PRO A 28 -10.93 14.40 1.73
N LEU A 29 -10.28 15.18 2.61
CA LEU A 29 -10.44 15.08 4.06
C LEU A 29 -11.93 15.17 4.45
N HIS A 30 -12.75 15.80 3.59
CA HIS A 30 -14.21 15.81 3.74
C HIS A 30 -14.86 14.42 3.62
N LEU A 31 -14.21 13.43 2.99
CA LEU A 31 -14.71 12.06 2.94
C LEU A 31 -14.36 11.27 4.20
N ALA A 32 -13.36 11.71 4.94
CA ALA A 32 -12.99 11.15 6.26
C ALA A 32 -13.70 11.89 7.42
N GLY A 33 -14.69 12.71 7.12
CA GLY A 33 -15.25 13.76 7.99
C GLY A 33 -15.84 13.30 9.34
N GLU A 34 -16.02 12.02 9.57
CA GLU A 34 -16.51 11.51 10.85
C GLU A 34 -15.40 10.73 11.58
N PRO A 35 -15.18 10.99 12.88
CA PRO A 35 -14.29 10.18 13.69
C PRO A 35 -14.67 8.68 13.60
N GLY A 36 -13.67 7.86 13.34
CA GLY A 36 -13.87 6.42 13.16
C GLY A 36 -14.12 5.96 11.72
N ALA A 37 -14.30 6.87 10.76
CA ALA A 37 -14.39 6.52 9.35
C ALA A 37 -13.01 6.53 8.66
N VAL A 38 -12.84 5.64 7.68
CA VAL A 38 -11.67 5.59 6.80
C VAL A 38 -12.14 5.71 5.35
N ALA A 39 -11.65 6.71 4.65
CA ALA A 39 -11.80 6.81 3.20
C ALA A 39 -10.61 6.13 2.52
N LEU A 40 -10.87 5.21 1.58
CA LEU A 40 -9.86 4.51 0.81
C LEU A 40 -10.02 4.82 -0.68
N GLN A 41 -8.94 5.20 -1.32
CA GLN A 41 -8.85 5.40 -2.76
C GLN A 41 -7.99 4.31 -3.38
N LEU A 42 -8.51 3.70 -4.45
CA LEU A 42 -7.83 2.72 -5.29
C LEU A 42 -7.54 3.35 -6.65
N ARG A 43 -6.35 3.07 -7.23
CA ARG A 43 -5.98 3.66 -8.51
C ARG A 43 -4.98 2.83 -9.29
N THR A 44 -4.96 3.03 -10.58
CA THR A 44 -3.84 2.65 -11.43
C THR A 44 -2.62 3.52 -11.13
N THR A 45 -1.45 3.07 -11.50
CA THR A 45 -0.20 3.80 -11.29
C THR A 45 0.61 3.85 -12.57
N VAL A 46 1.41 4.91 -12.73
CA VAL A 46 2.41 4.99 -13.80
C VAL A 46 3.72 4.36 -13.35
N ARG A 47 4.52 3.88 -14.30
CA ARG A 47 5.79 3.22 -13.98
C ARG A 47 6.80 4.24 -13.45
N ARG A 48 7.08 4.20 -12.14
CA ARG A 48 8.03 5.05 -11.41
C ARG A 48 8.49 4.34 -10.15
N VAL A 49 9.69 4.67 -9.68
CA VAL A 49 10.11 4.37 -8.32
C VAL A 49 9.70 5.52 -7.40
N ALA A 50 9.03 5.22 -6.31
CA ALA A 50 8.76 6.20 -5.25
C ALA A 50 9.65 5.92 -4.04
N VAL A 51 10.20 7.00 -3.49
CA VAL A 51 11.04 6.98 -2.30
C VAL A 51 10.28 7.59 -1.12
N GLY A 52 10.31 6.92 0.03
CA GLY A 52 9.66 7.42 1.24
C GLY A 52 10.24 8.74 1.74
N ALA A 53 9.41 9.57 2.38
CA ALA A 53 9.74 10.94 2.78
C ALA A 53 11.04 11.06 3.61
N GLY A 54 11.35 10.06 4.44
CA GLY A 54 12.57 10.04 5.24
C GLY A 54 13.85 9.91 4.39
N LEU A 55 13.82 9.03 3.39
CA LEU A 55 14.93 8.80 2.47
C LEU A 55 15.05 9.92 1.43
N ALA A 56 13.94 10.52 1.03
CA ALA A 56 13.91 11.63 0.07
C ALA A 56 14.68 12.88 0.54
N ARG A 57 15.01 12.97 1.82
CA ARG A 57 15.84 14.05 2.38
C ARG A 57 17.34 13.84 2.21
N LYS A 58 17.76 12.71 1.61
CA LYS A 58 19.17 12.34 1.42
C LYS A 58 19.56 12.57 -0.04
N PRO A 59 20.14 13.74 -0.39
CA PRO A 59 20.42 14.09 -1.80
C PRO A 59 21.39 13.11 -2.47
N GLU A 60 22.37 12.58 -1.74
CA GLU A 60 23.35 11.61 -2.24
C GLU A 60 22.69 10.28 -2.61
N LEU A 61 21.72 9.81 -1.77
CA LEU A 61 20.95 8.64 -2.06
C LEU A 61 20.09 8.83 -3.32
N LEU A 62 19.42 9.99 -3.44
CA LEU A 62 18.62 10.30 -4.62
C LEU A 62 19.48 10.38 -5.90
N ALA A 63 20.70 10.90 -5.82
CA ALA A 63 21.64 10.89 -6.93
C ALA A 63 22.04 9.46 -7.32
N ALA A 64 22.33 8.60 -6.34
CA ALA A 64 22.66 7.20 -6.58
C ALA A 64 21.47 6.43 -7.20
N VAL A 65 20.23 6.67 -6.72
CA VAL A 65 19.03 6.07 -7.32
C VAL A 65 18.84 6.54 -8.76
N ARG A 66 19.02 7.84 -9.04
CA ARG A 66 18.91 8.37 -10.41
C ARG A 66 19.92 7.79 -11.38
N ALA A 67 21.05 7.32 -10.87
CA ALA A 67 22.09 6.68 -11.67
C ALA A 67 21.83 5.19 -11.96
N LEU A 68 20.79 4.59 -11.36
CA LEU A 68 20.46 3.19 -11.63
C LEU A 68 19.97 3.01 -13.08
N PRO A 69 20.48 1.99 -13.78
CA PRO A 69 20.04 1.68 -15.14
C PRO A 69 18.56 1.26 -15.12
N GLY A 70 17.82 1.64 -16.14
CA GLY A 70 16.41 1.27 -16.30
C GLY A 70 15.43 2.00 -15.38
N LEU A 71 15.90 3.03 -14.63
CA LEU A 71 15.00 3.82 -13.78
C LEU A 71 13.96 4.56 -14.64
N PRO A 72 12.66 4.25 -14.51
CA PRO A 72 11.62 4.86 -15.34
C PRO A 72 11.24 6.28 -14.89
N GLY A 73 11.67 6.68 -13.73
CA GLY A 73 11.43 7.95 -13.09
C GLY A 73 11.48 7.82 -11.58
N LEU A 74 11.64 8.94 -10.88
CA LEU A 74 11.73 8.99 -9.42
C LEU A 74 10.69 9.96 -8.87
N ALA A 75 9.93 9.50 -7.89
CA ALA A 75 8.91 10.25 -7.18
C ALA A 75 9.18 10.24 -5.66
N THR A 76 8.61 11.19 -4.94
CA THR A 76 8.67 11.22 -3.47
C THR A 76 7.32 10.87 -2.90
N SER A 77 7.26 9.86 -2.01
CA SER A 77 6.06 9.58 -1.23
C SER A 77 6.04 10.45 0.04
N PRO A 78 4.95 11.15 0.34
CA PRO A 78 4.81 11.88 1.61
C PRO A 78 4.58 10.97 2.82
N ALA A 79 4.38 9.68 2.60
CA ALA A 79 4.32 8.67 3.68
C ALA A 79 5.70 8.08 3.98
N GLY A 80 5.78 7.29 5.04
CA GLY A 80 6.96 6.50 5.38
C GLY A 80 7.23 5.40 4.36
N GLY A 81 8.25 4.59 4.65
CA GLY A 81 8.68 3.48 3.80
C GLY A 81 10.04 3.74 3.15
N THR A 82 10.50 2.80 2.35
CA THR A 82 11.77 2.86 1.63
C THR A 82 11.54 3.16 0.15
N PHE A 83 11.56 2.14 -0.69
CA PHE A 83 11.31 2.24 -2.12
C PHE A 83 10.13 1.35 -2.51
N VAL A 84 9.30 1.85 -3.40
CA VAL A 84 8.25 1.07 -4.07
C VAL A 84 8.27 1.40 -5.54
N ILE A 85 7.75 0.50 -6.37
CA ILE A 85 7.57 0.75 -7.79
C ILE A 85 6.08 0.78 -8.12
N GLY A 86 5.67 1.68 -9.01
CA GLY A 86 4.36 1.67 -9.65
C GLY A 86 4.49 1.24 -11.10
N GLY A 87 3.36 0.97 -11.74
CA GLY A 87 3.31 0.58 -13.14
C GLY A 87 1.97 -0.06 -13.50
N PRO A 88 1.76 -0.46 -14.76
CA PRO A 88 0.46 -0.99 -15.22
C PRO A 88 -0.03 -2.21 -14.45
N GLY A 89 0.86 -3.02 -13.90
CA GLY A 89 0.55 -4.19 -13.07
C GLY A 89 0.40 -3.89 -11.58
N TRP A 90 0.54 -2.64 -11.17
CA TRP A 90 0.53 -2.23 -9.77
C TRP A 90 -0.69 -1.38 -9.44
N MET A 91 -1.33 -1.66 -8.31
CA MET A 91 -2.42 -0.86 -7.78
C MET A 91 -1.94 0.01 -6.62
N GLY A 92 -2.14 1.31 -6.75
CA GLY A 92 -1.92 2.27 -5.68
C GLY A 92 -3.10 2.32 -4.70
N LEU A 93 -2.77 2.39 -3.44
CA LEU A 93 -3.72 2.47 -2.32
C LEU A 93 -3.45 3.75 -1.54
N CYS A 94 -4.48 4.52 -1.25
CA CYS A 94 -4.36 5.65 -0.36
C CYS A 94 -5.57 5.72 0.56
N ALA A 95 -5.36 5.75 1.86
CA ALA A 95 -6.43 5.91 2.83
C ALA A 95 -6.17 7.09 3.75
N VAL A 96 -7.26 7.73 4.17
CA VAL A 96 -7.24 8.75 5.21
C VAL A 96 -8.33 8.45 6.22
N GLY A 97 -8.05 8.69 7.48
CA GLY A 97 -9.05 8.54 8.52
C GLY A 97 -8.76 9.43 9.72
N VAL A 98 -9.83 9.82 10.39
CA VAL A 98 -9.80 10.54 11.66
C VAL A 98 -10.02 9.51 12.77
N PRO A 99 -9.04 9.25 13.63
CA PRO A 99 -9.21 8.29 14.71
C PRO A 99 -10.28 8.79 15.69
N PRO A 100 -11.14 7.89 16.21
CA PRO A 100 -12.10 8.27 17.22
C PRO A 100 -11.40 8.64 18.54
N PRO A 101 -11.90 9.61 19.31
CA PRO A 101 -11.23 10.16 20.49
C PRO A 101 -10.90 9.11 21.58
N GLU A 102 -11.73 8.09 21.71
CA GLU A 102 -11.58 7.01 22.68
C GLU A 102 -10.57 5.94 22.28
N ARG A 103 -10.02 6.01 21.07
CA ARG A 103 -9.03 5.05 20.56
C ARG A 103 -7.64 5.44 21.01
N GLY A 104 -6.87 4.40 21.37
CA GLY A 104 -5.47 4.52 21.76
C GLY A 104 -4.57 5.07 20.65
N MET A 105 -3.65 4.27 20.14
CA MET A 105 -2.74 4.72 19.07
C MET A 105 -3.49 4.85 17.74
N PRO A 106 -3.46 6.04 17.10
CA PRO A 106 -4.12 6.26 15.81
C PRO A 106 -3.71 5.28 14.71
N LEU A 107 -2.45 4.85 14.75
CA LEU A 107 -1.90 3.89 13.79
C LEU A 107 -2.52 2.50 13.95
N ASP A 108 -2.71 2.04 15.19
CA ASP A 108 -3.30 0.72 15.45
C ASP A 108 -4.75 0.67 14.99
N TRP A 109 -5.52 1.72 15.27
CA TRP A 109 -6.87 1.85 14.77
C TRP A 109 -6.94 1.80 13.23
N MET A 110 -6.09 2.55 12.53
CA MET A 110 -6.04 2.54 11.06
C MET A 110 -5.66 1.15 10.54
N ASN A 111 -4.68 0.53 11.16
CA ASN A 111 -4.24 -0.82 10.84
C ASN A 111 -5.34 -1.87 10.99
N ASP A 112 -6.12 -1.80 12.07
CA ASP A 112 -7.20 -2.76 12.33
C ASP A 112 -8.35 -2.56 11.34
N SER A 113 -8.72 -1.31 11.07
CA SER A 113 -9.75 -0.97 10.09
C SER A 113 -9.39 -1.46 8.69
N LEU A 114 -8.20 -1.13 8.21
CA LEU A 114 -7.72 -1.54 6.88
C LEU A 114 -7.42 -3.03 6.82
N GLY A 115 -6.86 -3.63 7.87
CA GLY A 115 -6.57 -5.06 7.92
C GLY A 115 -7.83 -5.90 7.80
N SER A 116 -8.92 -5.51 8.44
CA SER A 116 -10.22 -6.16 8.29
C SER A 116 -10.76 -6.01 6.86
N TRP A 117 -10.65 -4.81 6.31
CA TRP A 117 -11.09 -4.54 4.94
C TRP A 117 -10.27 -5.34 3.92
N PHE A 118 -8.93 -5.36 4.01
CA PHE A 118 -8.08 -6.14 3.10
C PHE A 118 -8.39 -7.64 3.15
N ARG A 119 -8.62 -8.21 4.34
CA ARG A 119 -9.02 -9.61 4.45
C ARG A 119 -10.32 -9.89 3.69
N SER A 120 -11.34 -9.04 3.89
CA SER A 120 -12.61 -9.17 3.16
C SER A 120 -12.43 -9.02 1.65
N ALA A 121 -11.64 -8.05 1.22
CA ALA A 121 -11.40 -7.78 -0.20
C ALA A 121 -10.63 -8.93 -0.88
N LEU A 122 -9.61 -9.47 -0.23
CA LEU A 122 -8.78 -10.56 -0.74
C LEU A 122 -9.49 -11.90 -0.68
N SER A 123 -10.32 -12.16 0.33
CA SER A 123 -11.12 -13.37 0.40
C SER A 123 -12.07 -13.51 -0.81
N GLY A 124 -12.51 -12.40 -1.39
CA GLY A 124 -13.26 -12.38 -2.65
C GLY A 124 -12.51 -13.01 -3.84
N PHE A 125 -11.19 -13.11 -3.77
CA PHE A 125 -10.34 -13.80 -4.74
C PHE A 125 -9.89 -15.19 -4.26
N GLY A 126 -10.45 -15.70 -3.15
CA GLY A 126 -10.01 -16.95 -2.55
C GLY A 126 -8.64 -16.88 -1.87
N VAL A 127 -8.18 -15.68 -1.53
CA VAL A 127 -6.88 -15.42 -0.96
C VAL A 127 -7.01 -15.15 0.54
N ASP A 128 -6.33 -15.98 1.34
CA ASP A 128 -6.21 -15.76 2.79
C ASP A 128 -4.97 -14.91 3.07
N ALA A 129 -5.18 -13.75 3.64
CA ALA A 129 -4.15 -12.76 3.85
C ALA A 129 -3.92 -12.51 5.35
N LEU A 130 -2.65 -12.45 5.71
CA LEU A 130 -2.18 -12.11 7.05
C LEU A 130 -1.46 -10.76 7.03
N ARG A 131 -1.59 -10.01 8.12
CA ARG A 131 -0.82 -8.79 8.33
C ARG A 131 0.43 -9.11 9.13
N GLY A 132 1.55 -8.54 8.72
CA GLY A 132 2.82 -8.69 9.43
C GLY A 132 4.01 -8.37 8.54
N ARG A 133 5.18 -8.28 9.17
CA ARG A 133 6.43 -8.09 8.46
C ARG A 133 6.78 -9.34 7.64
N VAL A 134 7.23 -9.13 6.40
CA VAL A 134 7.77 -10.18 5.55
C VAL A 134 9.28 -9.92 5.40
N GLU A 135 10.09 -10.86 5.88
CA GLU A 135 11.54 -10.79 5.68
C GLU A 135 11.86 -10.95 4.18
N GLY A 136 12.76 -10.12 3.68
CA GLY A 136 13.09 -10.08 2.25
C GLY A 136 12.02 -9.43 1.36
N GLY A 137 10.90 -8.97 1.92
CA GLY A 137 9.90 -8.22 1.17
C GLY A 137 10.41 -6.83 0.76
N TRP A 138 10.03 -6.36 -0.45
CA TRP A 138 10.31 -4.98 -0.85
C TRP A 138 9.65 -3.98 0.12
N CYS A 139 10.31 -2.84 0.40
CA CYS A 139 9.82 -1.82 1.34
C CYS A 139 9.32 -2.45 2.66
N PRO A 140 10.19 -3.13 3.45
CA PRO A 140 9.76 -3.89 4.61
C PRO A 140 9.08 -3.01 5.65
N GLY A 141 7.90 -3.45 6.11
CA GLY A 141 7.07 -2.74 7.08
C GLY A 141 6.36 -3.68 8.05
N PHE A 142 5.98 -3.19 9.22
CA PHE A 142 5.28 -4.00 10.24
C PHE A 142 3.82 -4.28 9.91
N SER A 143 3.26 -3.54 8.96
CA SER A 143 1.84 -3.61 8.58
C SER A 143 1.64 -4.17 7.17
N ASP A 144 2.64 -4.83 6.62
CA ASP A 144 2.53 -5.45 5.31
C ASP A 144 1.40 -6.49 5.26
N VAL A 145 0.82 -6.70 4.10
CA VAL A 145 -0.14 -7.78 3.87
C VAL A 145 0.56 -8.88 3.10
N ALA A 146 0.54 -10.08 3.68
CA ALA A 146 1.20 -11.26 3.16
C ALA A 146 0.20 -12.36 2.82
N VAL A 147 0.54 -13.18 1.82
CA VAL A 147 -0.19 -14.38 1.42
C VAL A 147 0.81 -15.52 1.29
N GLY A 148 0.55 -16.61 2.00
CA GLY A 148 1.47 -17.76 2.01
C GLY A 148 2.90 -17.40 2.44
N GLY A 149 3.06 -16.43 3.36
CA GLY A 149 4.36 -15.93 3.81
C GLY A 149 5.07 -14.96 2.84
N ARG A 150 4.49 -14.68 1.67
CA ARG A 150 5.04 -13.75 0.67
C ARG A 150 4.30 -12.41 0.69
N LYS A 151 5.03 -11.33 0.51
CA LYS A 151 4.48 -9.97 0.52
C LYS A 151 3.64 -9.71 -0.72
N LEU A 152 2.40 -9.26 -0.50
CA LEU A 152 1.47 -8.84 -1.53
C LEU A 152 1.29 -7.32 -1.53
N ILE A 153 1.13 -6.69 -0.35
CA ILE A 153 0.89 -5.25 -0.21
C ILE A 153 1.92 -4.66 0.75
N GLY A 154 2.57 -3.58 0.33
CA GLY A 154 3.38 -2.75 1.18
C GLY A 154 2.60 -1.52 1.65
N LEU A 155 2.67 -1.20 2.93
CA LEU A 155 1.96 -0.07 3.52
C LEU A 155 2.92 0.88 4.23
N GLY A 156 2.76 2.17 3.95
CA GLY A 156 3.45 3.26 4.64
C GLY A 156 2.46 4.24 5.25
N TYR A 157 2.80 4.80 6.40
CA TYR A 157 1.90 5.67 7.15
C TYR A 157 2.51 7.04 7.43
N ARG A 158 1.63 8.02 7.55
CA ARG A 158 1.91 9.32 8.14
C ARG A 158 0.83 9.63 9.16
N VAL A 159 1.23 9.78 10.40
CA VAL A 159 0.35 10.16 11.49
C VAL A 159 0.53 11.65 11.75
N THR A 160 -0.57 12.38 11.82
CA THR A 160 -0.62 13.77 12.27
C THR A 160 -1.45 13.87 13.54
N ARG A 161 -1.64 15.07 14.06
CA ARG A 161 -2.47 15.31 15.24
C ARG A 161 -3.92 14.87 15.02
N ASP A 162 -4.46 15.15 13.83
CA ASP A 162 -5.90 15.11 13.58
C ASP A 162 -6.31 13.95 12.66
N TRP A 163 -5.35 13.33 11.95
CA TRP A 163 -5.62 12.28 10.98
C TRP A 163 -4.44 11.35 10.72
N VAL A 164 -4.74 10.17 10.20
CA VAL A 164 -3.77 9.20 9.71
C VAL A 164 -3.94 9.04 8.21
N VAL A 165 -2.84 9.13 7.48
CA VAL A 165 -2.78 8.75 6.06
C VAL A 165 -2.00 7.46 5.93
N MET A 166 -2.56 6.51 5.17
CA MET A 166 -1.88 5.32 4.68
C MET A 166 -1.66 5.45 3.18
N ARG A 167 -0.48 5.05 2.73
CA ARG A 167 -0.19 4.80 1.33
C ARG A 167 0.32 3.40 1.16
N GLY A 168 -0.17 2.74 0.14
CA GLY A 168 0.22 1.37 -0.15
C GLY A 168 0.39 1.11 -1.63
N MET A 169 1.08 0.02 -1.91
CA MET A 169 1.24 -0.51 -3.24
C MET A 169 1.00 -2.01 -3.21
N MET A 170 0.21 -2.51 -4.16
CA MET A 170 -0.06 -3.92 -4.35
C MET A 170 0.35 -4.34 -5.76
N ALA A 171 1.10 -5.42 -5.86
CA ALA A 171 1.32 -6.08 -7.15
C ALA A 171 0.06 -6.87 -7.52
N VAL A 172 -0.60 -6.50 -8.61
CA VAL A 172 -1.79 -7.20 -9.12
C VAL A 172 -1.38 -8.27 -10.12
N THR A 173 -0.57 -7.92 -11.12
CA THR A 173 0.01 -8.87 -12.07
C THR A 173 1.35 -9.39 -11.53
N PRO A 174 1.88 -10.52 -12.03
CA PRO A 174 3.23 -10.95 -11.70
C PRO A 174 4.22 -9.80 -11.83
N ILE A 175 5.12 -9.69 -10.85
CA ILE A 175 6.11 -8.61 -10.83
C ILE A 175 7.10 -8.88 -11.96
N ALA A 176 7.25 -7.93 -12.88
CA ALA A 176 8.22 -8.04 -13.95
C ALA A 176 9.66 -8.14 -13.40
N GLU A 177 10.51 -8.93 -14.05
CA GLU A 177 11.89 -9.15 -13.62
C GLU A 177 12.64 -7.82 -13.50
N GLU A 178 12.49 -6.95 -14.48
CA GLU A 178 13.12 -5.63 -14.47
C GLU A 178 12.64 -4.71 -13.33
N ASP A 179 11.39 -4.86 -12.88
CA ASP A 179 10.86 -4.10 -11.72
C ASP A 179 11.40 -4.66 -10.42
N MET A 180 11.51 -5.99 -10.32
CA MET A 180 12.11 -6.65 -9.14
C MET A 180 13.60 -6.33 -9.02
N ASP A 181 14.35 -6.39 -10.12
CA ASP A 181 15.77 -6.04 -10.14
C ASP A 181 16.00 -4.58 -9.70
N LEU A 182 15.14 -3.67 -10.16
CA LEU A 182 15.21 -2.27 -9.76
C LEU A 182 14.89 -2.09 -8.26
N LEU A 183 13.90 -2.79 -7.73
CA LEU A 183 13.61 -2.79 -6.29
C LEU A 183 14.78 -3.33 -5.47
N VAL A 184 15.39 -4.43 -5.89
CA VAL A 184 16.60 -5.00 -5.26
C VAL A 184 17.74 -3.99 -5.28
N ALA A 185 18.00 -3.37 -6.44
CA ALA A 185 19.07 -2.37 -6.58
C ALA A 185 18.85 -1.15 -5.69
N CYS A 186 17.64 -0.60 -5.67
CA CYS A 186 17.28 0.53 -4.81
C CYS A 186 17.48 0.20 -3.32
N HIS A 187 17.03 -0.95 -2.88
CA HIS A 187 17.12 -1.35 -1.47
C HIS A 187 18.56 -1.65 -1.04
N ARG A 188 19.38 -2.19 -1.94
CA ARG A 188 20.82 -2.39 -1.70
C ARG A 188 21.54 -1.08 -1.36
N LEU A 189 21.15 0.06 -1.94
CA LEU A 189 21.73 1.37 -1.64
C LEU A 189 21.53 1.82 -0.18
N ILE A 190 20.57 1.22 0.52
CA ILE A 190 20.27 1.50 1.92
C ILE A 190 20.54 0.32 2.85
N GLY A 191 21.24 -0.71 2.36
CA GLY A 191 21.60 -1.89 3.15
C GLY A 191 20.42 -2.80 3.49
N VAL A 192 19.34 -2.73 2.74
CA VAL A 192 18.15 -3.61 2.90
C VAL A 192 18.19 -4.71 1.85
N GLU A 193 18.08 -5.95 2.27
CA GLU A 193 17.97 -7.08 1.39
C GLU A 193 16.53 -7.29 0.92
N VAL A 194 16.34 -7.43 -0.39
CA VAL A 194 15.08 -7.83 -1.01
C VAL A 194 15.29 -9.17 -1.70
N VAL A 195 14.47 -10.14 -1.33
CA VAL A 195 14.49 -11.51 -1.88
C VAL A 195 13.30 -11.63 -2.84
N PRO A 196 13.51 -11.85 -4.15
CA PRO A 196 12.42 -11.95 -5.12
C PRO A 196 11.30 -12.89 -4.69
N ASP A 197 11.64 -14.09 -4.23
CA ASP A 197 10.69 -15.13 -3.82
C ASP A 197 9.89 -14.79 -2.53
N ALA A 198 10.33 -13.80 -1.76
CA ALA A 198 9.58 -13.29 -0.61
C ALA A 198 8.40 -12.40 -1.02
N ASN A 199 8.19 -12.19 -2.32
CA ASN A 199 7.17 -11.30 -2.85
C ASN A 199 6.21 -12.06 -3.78
N THR A 200 4.99 -11.57 -3.94
CA THR A 200 3.97 -12.17 -4.80
C THR A 200 3.05 -11.11 -5.36
N SER A 201 2.27 -11.47 -6.36
CA SER A 201 1.18 -10.69 -6.91
C SER A 201 -0.19 -11.31 -6.56
N LEU A 202 -1.25 -10.54 -6.71
CA LEU A 202 -2.61 -11.05 -6.51
C LEU A 202 -2.95 -12.11 -7.55
N ALA A 203 -2.53 -11.96 -8.80
CA ALA A 203 -2.76 -12.94 -9.85
C ALA A 203 -2.14 -14.30 -9.54
N GLU A 204 -0.92 -14.31 -8.99
CA GLU A 204 -0.24 -15.55 -8.55
C GLU A 204 -0.91 -16.15 -7.33
N ALA A 205 -1.17 -15.34 -6.29
CA ALA A 205 -1.77 -15.78 -5.04
C ALA A 205 -3.18 -16.37 -5.25
N ALA A 206 -3.98 -15.75 -6.11
CA ALA A 206 -5.34 -16.18 -6.45
C ALA A 206 -5.39 -17.25 -7.56
N ARG A 207 -4.25 -17.55 -8.21
CA ARG A 207 -4.17 -18.44 -9.40
C ARG A 207 -5.09 -17.98 -10.53
N LEU A 208 -5.15 -16.68 -10.77
CA LEU A 208 -5.96 -16.04 -11.79
C LEU A 208 -5.06 -15.38 -12.86
N PRO A 209 -4.53 -16.15 -13.82
CA PRO A 209 -3.74 -15.57 -14.90
C PRO A 209 -4.59 -14.59 -15.70
N GLY A 210 -4.03 -13.43 -16.04
CA GLY A 210 -4.75 -12.36 -16.75
C GLY A 210 -5.53 -11.40 -15.85
N LEU A 211 -5.49 -11.56 -14.53
CA LEU A 211 -6.06 -10.59 -13.60
C LEU A 211 -5.33 -9.25 -13.76
N GLY A 212 -6.08 -8.18 -14.05
CA GLY A 212 -5.55 -6.83 -14.21
C GLY A 212 -6.06 -5.84 -13.14
N VAL A 213 -5.36 -4.72 -13.00
CA VAL A 213 -5.70 -3.69 -12.00
C VAL A 213 -7.14 -3.20 -12.12
N PRO A 214 -7.70 -2.89 -13.31
CA PRO A 214 -9.08 -2.44 -13.43
C PRO A 214 -10.09 -3.43 -12.84
N ALA A 215 -9.93 -4.73 -13.13
CA ALA A 215 -10.83 -5.76 -12.62
C ALA A 215 -10.79 -5.89 -11.09
N VAL A 216 -9.61 -5.69 -10.48
CA VAL A 216 -9.47 -5.66 -9.01
C VAL A 216 -10.15 -4.43 -8.43
N ILE A 217 -9.94 -3.26 -9.02
CA ILE A 217 -10.56 -2.01 -8.59
C ILE A 217 -12.08 -2.14 -8.63
N ASP A 218 -12.64 -2.63 -9.73
CA ASP A 218 -14.09 -2.81 -9.89
C ASP A 218 -14.65 -3.74 -8.82
N ARG A 219 -13.98 -4.86 -8.58
CA ARG A 219 -14.41 -5.82 -7.57
C ARG A 219 -14.30 -5.27 -6.13
N TRP A 220 -13.28 -4.47 -5.86
CA TRP A 220 -13.04 -3.92 -4.52
C TRP A 220 -13.89 -2.69 -4.21
N ARG A 221 -14.45 -2.02 -5.21
CA ARG A 221 -15.34 -0.86 -5.03
C ARG A 221 -16.54 -1.18 -4.15
N ASP A 222 -17.07 -2.39 -4.27
CA ASP A 222 -18.28 -2.83 -3.56
C ASP A 222 -17.98 -3.56 -2.24
N VAL A 223 -16.71 -3.76 -1.90
CA VAL A 223 -16.34 -4.41 -0.65
C VAL A 223 -16.71 -3.52 0.52
N ARG A 224 -17.66 -3.97 1.30
CA ARG A 224 -18.05 -3.35 2.57
C ARG A 224 -17.48 -4.18 3.71
N THR A 225 -16.85 -3.54 4.67
CA THR A 225 -16.63 -4.20 5.95
C THR A 225 -17.99 -4.46 6.56
N ALA A 226 -18.29 -5.72 6.88
CA ALA A 226 -19.44 -6.00 7.70
C ALA A 226 -19.33 -5.13 8.97
N ALA A 227 -20.29 -4.22 9.14
CA ALA A 227 -20.41 -3.48 10.39
C ALA A 227 -20.66 -4.53 11.48
N GLY A 228 -19.64 -4.78 12.30
CA GLY A 228 -19.77 -5.68 13.44
C GLY A 228 -20.61 -5.04 14.54
#